data_069122d8761960975d3201a4ef8ea4b1
#
_entry.id   069122d8761960975d3201a4ef8ea4b1
#
_cell.length_a   1.000
_cell.length_b   1.000
_cell.length_c   1.000
_cell.angle_alpha   90.00
_cell.angle_beta   90.00
_cell.angle_gamma   90.00
#
_symmetry.space_group_name_H-M   'P 1'
#
loop_
_entity.id
_entity.type
_entity.pdbx_description
1 polymer ?
#
loop_
_entity_poly.entity_id
_entity_poly.type
_entity_poly.pdbx_seq_one_letter_code
_entity_poly.pdbx_strand_id
1 'polypeptide(L)'
;MDLSKLAACLETVGSLAPGNFPVHHAQVLLFISKKESCTYREIENKFDVSNASASRIVHSLGMNARHRETCLGLVEIYIDPEEGRRYRVRLTKKGKSVIRSLEAV
;
A
#
# COMPACT_ATOMS: atom_id res chain seq x y z
N MET A 1 -24.32 0.54 -1.29
CA MET A 1 -23.07 1.34 -1.34
C MET A 1 -23.34 2.68 -2.00
N ASP A 2 -22.77 3.73 -1.44
CA ASP A 2 -22.87 5.08 -2.00
C ASP A 2 -21.79 5.25 -3.08
N LEU A 3 -22.21 5.31 -4.34
CA LEU A 3 -21.28 5.42 -5.46
C LEU A 3 -20.55 6.76 -5.51
N SER A 4 -21.17 7.82 -4.98
CA SER A 4 -20.50 9.13 -4.89
C SER A 4 -19.30 9.07 -3.96
N LYS A 5 -19.45 8.38 -2.84
CA LYS A 5 -18.34 8.18 -1.90
C LYS A 5 -17.25 7.30 -2.51
N LEU A 6 -17.64 6.26 -3.22
CA LEU A 6 -16.67 5.42 -3.93
C LEU A 6 -15.91 6.23 -4.97
N ALA A 7 -16.60 7.04 -5.75
CA ALA A 7 -15.98 7.90 -6.76
C ALA A 7 -14.96 8.84 -6.11
N ALA A 8 -15.32 9.48 -5.00
CA ALA A 8 -14.44 10.38 -4.27
C ALA A 8 -13.20 9.66 -3.75
N CYS A 9 -13.36 8.44 -3.23
CA CYS A 9 -12.23 7.62 -2.79
C CYS A 9 -11.29 7.30 -3.94
N LEU A 10 -11.83 6.92 -5.09
CA LEU A 10 -11.03 6.61 -6.28
C LEU A 10 -10.30 7.84 -6.80
N GLU A 11 -10.92 9.01 -6.75
CA GLU A 11 -10.26 10.26 -7.13
C GLU A 11 -9.09 10.58 -6.20
N THR A 12 -9.30 10.41 -4.89
CA THR A 12 -8.25 10.63 -3.90
C THR A 12 -7.07 9.69 -4.15
N VAL A 13 -7.35 8.41 -4.34
CA VAL A 13 -6.33 7.40 -4.61
C VAL A 13 -5.63 7.69 -5.94
N GLY A 14 -6.39 8.02 -6.98
CA GLY A 14 -5.83 8.31 -8.29
C GLY A 14 -4.90 9.51 -8.33
N SER A 15 -5.08 10.46 -7.41
CA SER A 15 -4.22 11.64 -7.33
C SER A 15 -2.85 11.37 -6.71
N LEU A 16 -2.64 10.18 -6.13
CA LEU A 16 -1.39 9.84 -5.44
C LEU A 16 -0.23 9.61 -6.38
N ALA A 17 -0.50 9.25 -7.63
CA ALA A 17 0.56 8.97 -8.60
C ALA A 17 0.25 9.65 -9.92
N PRO A 18 1.27 10.31 -10.53
CA PRO A 18 1.06 10.93 -11.83
C PRO A 18 0.71 9.87 -12.89
N GLY A 19 -0.40 10.06 -13.56
CA GLY A 19 -0.81 9.25 -14.68
C GLY A 19 -1.51 7.95 -14.37
N ASN A 20 -1.07 7.20 -13.37
CA ASN A 20 -1.63 5.86 -13.13
C ASN A 20 -1.40 5.37 -11.70
N PHE A 21 -2.48 4.93 -11.06
CA PHE A 21 -2.41 4.23 -9.79
C PHE A 21 -3.20 2.93 -9.94
N PRO A 22 -2.53 1.79 -10.11
CA PRO A 22 -3.23 0.52 -10.33
C PRO A 22 -4.14 0.16 -9.17
N VAL A 23 -5.31 -0.40 -9.50
CA VAL A 23 -6.28 -0.83 -8.48
C VAL A 23 -5.64 -1.81 -7.49
N HIS A 24 -4.78 -2.70 -7.98
CA HIS A 24 -4.10 -3.69 -7.15
C HIS A 24 -3.25 -3.01 -6.06
N HIS A 25 -2.59 -1.89 -6.40
CA HIS A 25 -1.81 -1.12 -5.43
C HIS A 25 -2.71 -0.52 -4.36
N ALA A 26 -3.87 -0.02 -4.74
CA ALA A 26 -4.86 0.51 -3.79
C ALA A 26 -5.36 -0.57 -2.86
N GLN A 27 -5.65 -1.75 -3.39
CA GLN A 27 -6.10 -2.89 -2.58
C GLN A 27 -5.05 -3.31 -1.56
N VAL A 28 -3.79 -3.37 -1.96
CA VAL A 28 -2.69 -3.73 -1.06
C VAL A 28 -2.51 -2.67 0.03
N LEU A 29 -2.58 -1.39 -0.35
CA LEU A 29 -2.50 -0.29 0.60
C LEU A 29 -3.58 -0.40 1.68
N LEU A 30 -4.81 -0.66 1.28
CA LEU A 30 -5.93 -0.81 2.22
C LEU A 30 -5.75 -2.04 3.11
N PHE A 31 -5.24 -3.12 2.56
CA PHE A 31 -4.96 -4.34 3.32
C PHE A 31 -3.90 -4.06 4.41
N ILE A 32 -2.83 -3.37 4.06
CA ILE A 32 -1.77 -2.99 5.01
C ILE A 32 -2.37 -2.11 6.12
N SER A 33 -3.19 -1.15 5.74
CA SER A 33 -3.87 -0.28 6.69
C SER A 33 -4.72 -1.07 7.69
N LYS A 34 -5.49 -2.02 7.21
CA LYS A 34 -6.39 -2.83 8.04
C LYS A 34 -5.62 -3.75 8.99
N LYS A 35 -4.51 -4.30 8.53
CA LYS A 35 -3.68 -5.22 9.32
C LYS A 35 -2.74 -4.47 10.27
N GLU A 36 -2.54 -3.18 10.06
CA GLU A 36 -1.57 -2.33 10.74
C GLU A 36 -0.12 -2.70 10.38
N SER A 37 0.17 -3.98 10.24
CA SER A 37 1.46 -4.52 9.84
C SER A 37 1.24 -5.87 9.19
N CYS A 38 1.92 -6.17 8.11
CA CYS A 38 1.78 -7.47 7.46
C CYS A 38 3.10 -7.92 6.83
N THR A 39 3.18 -9.21 6.50
CA THR A 39 4.31 -9.79 5.79
C THR A 39 4.01 -9.87 4.30
N TYR A 40 5.05 -10.07 3.49
CA TYR A 40 4.88 -10.33 2.05
C TYR A 40 4.02 -11.56 1.81
N ARG A 41 4.21 -12.61 2.62
CA ARG A 41 3.42 -13.84 2.48
C ARG A 41 1.92 -13.59 2.69
N GLU A 42 1.57 -12.73 3.63
CA GLU A 42 0.17 -12.38 3.85
C GLU A 42 -0.41 -11.67 2.62
N ILE A 43 0.38 -10.81 1.97
CA ILE A 43 -0.04 -10.15 0.73
C ILE A 43 -0.19 -11.16 -0.41
N GLU A 44 0.79 -12.06 -0.56
CA GLU A 44 0.74 -13.12 -1.57
C GLU A 44 -0.53 -13.96 -1.43
N ASN A 45 -0.84 -14.37 -0.21
CA ASN A 45 -1.99 -15.22 0.06
C ASN A 45 -3.32 -14.47 -0.15
N LYS A 46 -3.38 -13.22 0.29
CA LYS A 46 -4.62 -12.43 0.18
C LYS A 46 -4.99 -12.14 -1.27
N PHE A 47 -4.01 -11.81 -2.10
CA PHE A 47 -4.25 -11.36 -3.45
C PHE A 47 -3.88 -12.38 -4.53
N ASP A 48 -3.45 -13.56 -4.10
CA ASP A 48 -3.04 -14.66 -5.00
C ASP A 48 -2.00 -14.17 -6.02
N VAL A 49 -0.95 -13.57 -5.51
CA VAL A 49 0.16 -13.07 -6.32
C VAL A 49 1.47 -13.72 -5.90
N SER A 50 2.46 -13.67 -6.78
CA SER A 50 3.79 -14.18 -6.48
C SER A 50 4.54 -13.27 -5.51
N ASN A 51 5.60 -13.79 -4.91
CA ASN A 51 6.50 -12.97 -4.08
C ASN A 51 7.06 -11.79 -4.86
N ALA A 52 7.44 -12.01 -6.12
CA ALA A 52 7.96 -10.94 -6.97
C ALA A 52 6.93 -9.83 -7.19
N SER A 53 5.67 -10.20 -7.41
CA SER A 53 4.60 -9.22 -7.59
C SER A 53 4.33 -8.46 -6.29
N ALA A 54 4.23 -9.17 -5.16
CA ALA A 54 4.04 -8.54 -3.85
C ALA A 54 5.16 -7.54 -3.57
N SER A 55 6.39 -7.93 -3.80
CA SER A 55 7.56 -7.08 -3.60
C SER A 55 7.50 -5.82 -4.46
N ARG A 56 7.16 -5.95 -5.74
CA ARG A 56 7.05 -4.79 -6.65
C ARG A 56 5.97 -3.82 -6.19
N ILE A 57 4.82 -4.34 -5.77
CA ILE A 57 3.73 -3.50 -5.29
C ILE A 57 4.16 -2.74 -4.03
N VAL A 58 4.74 -3.44 -3.08
CA VAL A 58 5.20 -2.83 -1.81
C VAL A 58 6.27 -1.77 -2.08
N HIS A 59 7.25 -2.05 -2.95
CA HIS A 59 8.29 -1.08 -3.27
C HIS A 59 7.73 0.15 -4.00
N SER A 60 6.73 -0.04 -4.85
CA SER A 60 6.07 1.06 -5.54
C SER A 60 5.31 1.95 -4.55
N LEU A 61 4.64 1.37 -3.57
CA LEU A 61 3.94 2.11 -2.52
C LEU A 61 4.90 2.77 -1.52
N GLY A 62 6.11 2.26 -1.40
CA GLY A 62 7.08 2.66 -0.39
C GLY A 62 8.10 3.68 -0.86
N MET A 63 9.25 3.67 -0.21
CA MET A 63 10.35 4.60 -0.44
C MET A 63 11.47 4.02 -1.29
N ASN A 64 11.47 2.72 -1.52
CA ASN A 64 12.60 2.00 -2.11
C ASN A 64 12.35 1.49 -3.53
N ALA A 65 11.44 2.11 -4.26
CA ALA A 65 11.21 1.75 -5.66
C ALA A 65 12.45 2.03 -6.49
N ARG A 66 12.74 1.16 -7.45
CA ARG A 66 13.86 1.36 -8.38
C ARG A 66 13.69 2.63 -9.20
N HIS A 67 12.46 2.98 -9.51
CA HIS A 67 12.11 4.20 -10.23
C HIS A 67 11.52 5.19 -9.24
N ARG A 68 12.25 6.24 -8.96
CA ARG A 68 11.84 7.27 -7.98
C ARG A 68 10.49 7.89 -8.30
N GLU A 69 10.14 7.95 -9.57
CA GLU A 69 8.87 8.54 -10.01
C GLU A 69 7.66 7.76 -9.50
N THR A 70 7.85 6.48 -9.18
CA THR A 70 6.77 5.63 -8.67
C THR A 70 6.83 5.43 -7.16
N CYS A 71 7.82 6.07 -6.50
CA CYS A 71 8.02 5.94 -5.07
C CYS A 71 7.07 6.88 -4.33
N LEU A 72 6.02 6.34 -3.74
CA LEU A 72 4.95 7.14 -3.14
C LEU A 72 5.14 7.45 -1.66
N GLY A 73 6.00 6.70 -0.97
CA GLY A 73 6.27 6.94 0.45
C GLY A 73 5.11 6.64 1.38
N LEU A 74 4.18 5.77 0.97
CA LEU A 74 2.99 5.46 1.75
C LEU A 74 3.20 4.33 2.74
N VAL A 75 4.17 3.46 2.48
CA VAL A 75 4.49 2.34 3.35
C VAL A 75 6.00 2.31 3.60
N GLU A 76 6.39 1.63 4.67
CA GLU A 76 7.79 1.38 4.96
C GLU A 76 7.99 -0.10 5.27
N ILE A 77 9.17 -0.60 4.90
CA ILE A 77 9.57 -1.98 5.12
C ILE A 77 10.51 -2.00 6.31
N TYR A 78 10.29 -2.92 7.22
CA TYR A 78 11.17 -3.07 8.38
C TYR A 78 11.38 -4.55 8.68
N ILE A 79 12.40 -4.85 9.47
CA ILE A 79 12.69 -6.21 9.87
C ILE A 79 11.92 -6.52 11.15
N ASP A 80 11.21 -7.66 11.17
CA ASP A 80 10.44 -8.11 12.32
C ASP A 80 11.39 -8.27 13.51
N PRO A 81 11.16 -7.56 14.63
CA PRO A 81 12.03 -7.67 15.81
C PRO A 81 12.00 -9.04 16.47
N GLU A 82 10.93 -9.81 16.28
CA GLU A 82 10.81 -11.15 16.86
C GLU A 82 11.41 -12.23 15.97
N GLU A 83 11.34 -12.02 14.66
CA GLU A 83 11.92 -12.92 13.67
C GLU A 83 12.84 -12.14 12.73
N GLY A 84 14.06 -11.88 13.14
CA GLY A 84 14.99 -10.99 12.48
C GLY A 84 15.31 -11.24 11.01
N ARG A 85 14.70 -12.25 10.37
CA ARG A 85 14.86 -12.54 8.94
C ARG A 85 13.62 -12.22 8.13
N ARG A 86 12.51 -11.87 8.80
CA ARG A 86 11.25 -11.62 8.13
C ARG A 86 11.05 -10.13 7.94
N TYR A 87 10.76 -9.74 6.71
CA TYR A 87 10.37 -8.37 6.41
C TYR A 87 8.88 -8.17 6.67
N ARG A 88 8.56 -7.03 7.26
CA ARG A 88 7.18 -6.60 7.47
C ARG A 88 6.99 -5.23 6.85
N VAL A 89 5.72 -4.91 6.57
CA VAL A 89 5.33 -3.65 5.92
C VAL A 89 4.29 -2.96 6.79
N ARG A 90 4.42 -1.65 6.93
CA ARG A 90 3.43 -0.83 7.65
C ARG A 90 3.30 0.53 6.98
N LEU A 91 2.23 1.26 7.31
CA LEU A 91 2.03 2.60 6.80
C LEU A 91 3.05 3.57 7.39
N THR A 92 3.47 4.53 6.57
CA THR A 92 4.20 5.71 7.03
C THR A 92 3.19 6.74 7.56
N LYS A 93 3.68 7.87 8.08
CA LYS A 93 2.80 8.99 8.46
C LYS A 93 1.99 9.48 7.27
N LYS A 94 2.62 9.57 6.10
CA LYS A 94 1.95 9.95 4.86
C LYS A 94 0.86 8.94 4.50
N GLY A 95 1.17 7.66 4.58
CA GLY A 95 0.19 6.60 4.33
C GLY A 95 -1.01 6.69 5.26
N LYS A 96 -0.76 6.93 6.55
CA LYS A 96 -1.83 7.09 7.54
C LYS A 96 -2.71 8.31 7.23
N SER A 97 -2.11 9.41 6.77
CA SER A 97 -2.85 10.60 6.38
C SER A 97 -3.77 10.33 5.18
N VAL A 98 -3.28 9.59 4.20
CA VAL A 98 -4.08 9.19 3.04
C VAL A 98 -5.28 8.34 3.48
N ILE A 99 -5.05 7.36 4.36
CA ILE A 99 -6.12 6.51 4.85
C ILE A 99 -7.17 7.33 5.61
N ARG A 100 -6.74 8.27 6.45
CA ARG A 100 -7.67 9.17 7.14
C ARG A 100 -8.51 9.99 6.15
N SER A 101 -7.91 10.46 5.06
CA SER A 101 -8.65 11.18 4.02
C SER A 101 -9.72 10.30 3.37
N LEU A 102 -9.39 9.03 3.13
CA LEU A 102 -10.36 8.07 2.58
C LEU A 102 -11.50 7.79 3.56
N GLU A 103 -11.18 7.65 4.84
CA GLU A 103 -12.19 7.41 5.86
C GLU A 103 -13.14 8.59 6.05
N ALA A 104 -12.69 9.79 5.76
CA ALA A 104 -13.47 11.01 5.91
C ALA A 104 -14.46 11.27 4.75
N VAL A 105 -14.39 10.49 3.70
CA VAL A 105 -15.27 10.65 2.54
C VAL A 105 -16.73 10.29 2.84
#